data_f8cc4423887c9738a8f57bc92766db73
#
_entry.id   f8cc4423887c9738a8f57bc92766db73
#
_cell.length_a   1.000
_cell.length_b   1.000
_cell.length_c   1.000
_cell.angle_alpha   90.00
_cell.angle_beta   90.00
_cell.angle_gamma   90.00
#
_symmetry.space_group_name_H-M   'P 1'
#
loop_
_entity.id
_entity.type
_entity.pdbx_description
1 polymer ?
#
loop_
_entity_poly.entity_id
_entity_poly.type
_entity_poly.pdbx_seq_one_letter_code
_entity_poly.pdbx_strand_id
1 'polypeptide(L)'
;MAGERVLIVEDNETSMKLFRDVLAATGYRTLEATTGRRAIALAVEHGPDVVLMDVQLPDVDGLETLRRMRADERTASLAVLAVTAQAMHGDRERFLAAGFDDYIAKPVDILQLLDTVRQHCAERAA
;
A
#
# COMPACT_ATOMS: atom_id res chain seq x y z
N MET A 1 -4.53 -4.56 -17.39
CA MET A 1 -4.69 -3.26 -16.78
C MET A 1 -3.36 -2.54 -16.76
N ALA A 2 -2.88 -2.30 -17.94
CA ALA A 2 -1.56 -1.71 -18.08
C ALA A 2 -1.55 -0.25 -17.63
N GLY A 3 -0.56 0.11 -16.86
CA GLY A 3 -0.28 1.49 -16.55
C GLY A 3 -0.77 2.03 -15.22
N GLU A 4 -1.54 1.27 -14.45
CA GLU A 4 -1.86 1.72 -13.11
C GLU A 4 -0.58 1.75 -12.27
N ARG A 5 -0.51 2.74 -11.38
CA ARG A 5 0.66 2.91 -10.51
C ARG A 5 0.38 2.40 -9.12
N VAL A 6 1.32 1.61 -8.61
CA VAL A 6 1.28 1.11 -7.25
C VAL A 6 2.49 1.67 -6.49
N LEU A 7 2.23 2.39 -5.42
CA LEU A 7 3.29 2.84 -4.52
C LEU A 7 3.51 1.76 -3.47
N ILE A 8 4.75 1.25 -3.40
CA ILE A 8 5.13 0.24 -2.43
C ILE A 8 5.91 0.91 -1.31
N VAL A 9 5.42 0.81 -0.07
CA VAL A 9 6.07 1.40 1.10
C VAL A 9 6.55 0.27 1.99
N GLU A 10 7.84 -0.03 1.96
CA GLU A 10 8.42 -1.20 2.59
C GLU A 10 9.91 -0.97 2.84
N ASP A 11 10.37 -1.18 4.07
CA ASP A 11 11.78 -0.99 4.39
C ASP A 11 12.64 -2.25 4.22
N ASN A 12 12.01 -3.42 4.10
CA ASN A 12 12.73 -4.68 3.89
C ASN A 12 13.01 -4.87 2.40
N GLU A 13 14.30 -4.99 2.05
CA GLU A 13 14.71 -5.10 0.64
C GLU A 13 14.16 -6.33 -0.06
N THR A 14 14.08 -7.45 0.63
CA THR A 14 13.56 -8.69 0.05
C THR A 14 12.08 -8.57 -0.27
N SER A 15 11.30 -8.01 0.66
CA SER A 15 9.88 -7.79 0.45
C SER A 15 9.63 -6.77 -0.65
N MET A 16 10.40 -5.69 -0.67
CA MET A 16 10.29 -4.66 -1.70
C MET A 16 10.53 -5.26 -3.09
N LYS A 17 11.59 -6.07 -3.23
CA LYS A 17 11.91 -6.71 -4.49
C LYS A 17 10.79 -7.65 -4.94
N LEU A 18 10.25 -8.43 -4.02
CA LEU A 18 9.15 -9.37 -4.33
C LEU A 18 7.93 -8.61 -4.86
N PHE A 19 7.50 -7.59 -4.13
CA PHE A 19 6.33 -6.81 -4.54
C PHE A 19 6.55 -6.12 -5.88
N ARG A 20 7.70 -5.48 -6.05
CA ARG A 20 8.04 -4.80 -7.29
C ARG A 20 8.03 -5.76 -8.48
N ASP A 21 8.71 -6.90 -8.35
CA ASP A 21 8.85 -7.84 -9.46
C ASP A 21 7.51 -8.45 -9.84
N VAL A 22 6.70 -8.82 -8.86
CA VAL A 22 5.38 -9.41 -9.11
C VAL A 22 4.44 -8.40 -9.75
N LEU A 23 4.41 -7.18 -9.25
CA LEU A 23 3.52 -6.15 -9.80
C LEU A 23 3.96 -5.71 -11.19
N ALA A 24 5.26 -5.54 -11.40
CA ALA A 24 5.78 -5.17 -12.72
C ALA A 24 5.48 -6.25 -13.75
N ALA A 25 5.64 -7.53 -13.39
CA ALA A 25 5.34 -8.65 -14.28
C ALA A 25 3.86 -8.70 -14.65
N THR A 26 2.99 -8.15 -13.83
CA THR A 26 1.55 -8.13 -14.05
C THR A 26 1.10 -6.88 -14.83
N GLY A 27 2.02 -5.96 -15.14
CA GLY A 27 1.72 -4.79 -15.95
C GLY A 27 1.57 -3.49 -15.17
N TYR A 28 1.74 -3.50 -13.86
CA TYR A 28 1.69 -2.29 -13.06
C TYR A 28 3.00 -1.52 -13.13
N ARG A 29 2.89 -0.20 -13.05
CA ARG A 29 4.06 0.66 -12.81
C ARG A 29 4.21 0.83 -11.32
N THR A 30 5.45 0.74 -10.83
CA THR A 30 5.70 0.79 -9.38
C THR A 30 6.50 2.01 -8.99
N LEU A 31 6.19 2.53 -7.81
CA LEU A 31 6.97 3.55 -7.12
C LEU A 31 7.40 2.92 -5.80
N GLU A 32 8.59 3.28 -5.30
CA GLU A 32 9.15 2.66 -4.10
C GLU A 32 9.49 3.71 -3.06
N ALA A 33 9.06 3.45 -1.83
CA ALA A 33 9.43 4.26 -0.67
C ALA A 33 9.83 3.33 0.47
N THR A 34 10.91 3.64 1.14
CA THR A 34 11.38 2.86 2.28
C THR A 34 11.04 3.50 3.62
N THR A 35 10.43 4.68 3.59
CA THR A 35 10.02 5.41 4.80
C THR A 35 8.64 6.00 4.60
N GLY A 36 7.96 6.30 5.71
CA GLY A 36 6.65 6.93 5.65
C GLY A 36 6.69 8.33 5.05
N ARG A 37 7.72 9.09 5.36
CA ARG A 37 7.86 10.46 4.82
C ARG A 37 8.02 10.44 3.31
N ARG A 38 8.84 9.54 2.79
CA ARG A 38 9.02 9.40 1.35
C ARG A 38 7.74 8.95 0.67
N ALA A 39 6.99 8.07 1.33
CA ALA A 39 5.70 7.61 0.82
C ALA A 39 4.73 8.76 0.64
N ILE A 40 4.63 9.65 1.61
CA ILE A 40 3.76 10.81 1.53
C ILE A 40 4.16 11.72 0.36
N ALA A 41 5.46 12.00 0.23
CA ALA A 41 5.98 12.84 -0.84
C ALA A 41 5.66 12.26 -2.22
N LEU A 42 5.88 10.96 -2.41
CA LEU A 42 5.60 10.29 -3.67
C LEU A 42 4.10 10.24 -3.97
N ALA A 43 3.29 10.03 -2.94
CA ALA A 43 1.84 9.99 -3.10
C ALA A 43 1.30 11.34 -3.55
N VAL A 44 1.81 12.43 -2.98
CA VAL A 44 1.42 13.80 -3.38
C VAL A 44 1.87 14.08 -4.81
N GLU A 45 3.12 13.71 -5.14
CA GLU A 45 3.71 14.03 -6.43
C GLU A 45 3.10 13.24 -7.58
N HIS A 46 2.83 11.95 -7.38
CA HIS A 46 2.46 11.05 -8.48
C HIS A 46 1.01 10.59 -8.46
N GLY A 47 0.31 10.68 -7.33
CA GLY A 47 -1.07 10.24 -7.23
C GLY A 47 -1.27 8.78 -7.62
N PRO A 48 -0.61 7.82 -6.96
CA PRO A 48 -0.74 6.40 -7.33
C PRO A 48 -2.17 5.90 -7.20
N ASP A 49 -2.50 4.85 -7.93
CA ASP A 49 -3.84 4.25 -7.87
C ASP A 49 -4.03 3.44 -6.60
N VAL A 50 -2.96 2.77 -6.14
CA VAL A 50 -2.98 1.97 -4.92
C VAL A 50 -1.67 2.15 -4.18
N VAL A 51 -1.73 2.18 -2.86
CA VAL A 51 -0.56 2.21 -1.99
C VAL A 51 -0.53 0.92 -1.18
N LEU A 52 0.57 0.17 -1.28
CA LEU A 52 0.84 -0.98 -0.41
C LEU A 52 1.74 -0.48 0.71
N MET A 53 1.24 -0.47 1.94
CA MET A 53 1.94 0.14 3.05
C MET A 53 2.24 -0.84 4.17
N ASP A 54 3.52 -1.08 4.43
CA ASP A 54 3.93 -1.82 5.62
C ASP A 54 3.54 -1.00 6.85
N VAL A 55 2.93 -1.65 7.82
CA VAL A 55 2.52 -0.99 9.05
C VAL A 55 3.76 -0.63 9.91
N GLN A 56 4.83 -1.42 9.82
CA GLN A 56 6.06 -1.20 10.58
C GLN A 56 7.11 -0.54 9.71
N LEU A 57 7.25 0.77 9.84
CA LEU A 57 8.23 1.57 9.10
C LEU A 57 9.23 2.22 10.06
N PRO A 58 10.46 2.54 9.57
CA PRO A 58 11.53 3.00 10.46
C PRO A 58 11.39 4.43 10.98
N ASP A 59 10.76 5.34 10.25
CA ASP A 59 10.66 6.74 10.66
C ASP A 59 9.29 7.08 11.24
N VAL A 60 8.26 7.02 10.41
CA VAL A 60 6.86 7.24 10.81
C VAL A 60 6.14 5.94 10.51
N ASP A 61 5.53 5.32 11.53
CA ASP A 61 4.89 4.03 11.29
C ASP A 61 3.75 4.13 10.29
N GLY A 62 3.26 2.98 9.82
CA GLY A 62 2.25 2.94 8.77
C GLY A 62 0.94 3.58 9.17
N LEU A 63 0.55 3.46 10.44
CA LEU A 63 -0.70 4.07 10.93
C LEU A 63 -0.61 5.60 10.92
N GLU A 64 0.50 6.15 11.40
CA GLU A 64 0.70 7.60 11.38
C GLU A 64 0.84 8.12 9.95
N THR A 65 1.53 7.38 9.10
CA THR A 65 1.66 7.74 7.69
C THR A 65 0.29 7.81 7.04
N LEU A 66 -0.55 6.80 7.29
CA LEU A 66 -1.92 6.79 6.78
C LEU A 66 -2.71 7.99 7.29
N ARG A 67 -2.60 8.29 8.59
CA ARG A 67 -3.31 9.41 9.18
C ARG A 67 -2.96 10.71 8.47
N ARG A 68 -1.67 10.92 8.20
CA ARG A 68 -1.21 12.11 7.49
C ARG A 68 -1.73 12.16 6.06
N MET A 69 -1.76 11.02 5.37
CA MET A 69 -2.30 10.94 4.01
C MET A 69 -3.80 11.25 3.98
N ARG A 70 -4.56 10.76 4.96
CA ARG A 70 -6.00 11.02 5.03
C ARG A 70 -6.32 12.48 5.39
N ALA A 71 -5.41 13.15 6.09
CA ALA A 71 -5.56 14.55 6.47
C ALA A 71 -5.24 15.54 5.34
N ASP A 72 -4.55 15.09 4.29
CA ASP A 72 -4.18 15.92 3.15
C ASP A 72 -5.12 15.61 1.99
N GLU A 73 -5.84 16.62 1.50
CA GLU A 73 -6.84 16.43 0.44
C GLU A 73 -6.25 15.87 -0.85
N ARG A 74 -4.95 16.06 -1.09
CA ARG A 74 -4.28 15.52 -2.28
C ARG A 74 -4.10 14.00 -2.22
N THR A 75 -4.16 13.41 -1.03
CA THR A 75 -3.96 11.98 -0.84
C THR A 75 -5.08 11.30 -0.07
N ALA A 76 -6.08 12.05 0.37
CA ALA A 76 -7.13 11.54 1.26
C ALA A 76 -7.94 10.40 0.65
N SER A 77 -8.10 10.38 -0.66
CA SER A 77 -8.93 9.40 -1.36
C SER A 77 -8.15 8.24 -1.97
N LEU A 78 -6.84 8.19 -1.79
CA LEU A 78 -6.04 7.09 -2.34
C LEU A 78 -6.40 5.77 -1.68
N ALA A 79 -6.40 4.70 -2.46
CA ALA A 79 -6.58 3.34 -1.92
C ALA A 79 -5.28 2.94 -1.22
N VAL A 80 -5.35 2.69 0.09
CA VAL A 80 -4.18 2.30 0.89
C VAL A 80 -4.44 0.94 1.51
N LEU A 81 -3.59 -0.01 1.19
CA LEU A 81 -3.68 -1.39 1.67
C LEU A 81 -2.59 -1.62 2.70
N ALA A 82 -2.97 -2.06 3.91
CA ALA A 82 -2.00 -2.40 4.94
C ALA A 82 -1.35 -3.73 4.64
N VAL A 83 -0.02 -3.82 4.79
CA VAL A 83 0.71 -5.08 4.70
C VAL A 83 1.36 -5.29 6.06
N THR A 84 1.11 -6.43 6.71
CA THR A 84 1.55 -6.59 8.09
C THR A 84 1.87 -8.04 8.43
N ALA A 85 2.94 -8.21 9.22
CA ALA A 85 3.26 -9.50 9.84
C ALA A 85 2.39 -9.77 11.07
N GLN A 86 1.69 -8.75 11.57
CA GLN A 86 0.85 -8.85 12.77
C GLN A 86 -0.59 -9.16 12.39
N ALA A 87 -0.82 -10.35 11.85
CA ALA A 87 -2.14 -10.77 11.42
C ALA A 87 -2.82 -11.57 12.52
N MET A 88 -3.26 -10.88 13.57
CA MET A 88 -3.98 -11.50 14.67
C MET A 88 -5.50 -11.34 14.48
N HIS A 89 -6.26 -12.16 15.19
CA HIS A 89 -7.71 -12.06 15.17
C HIS A 89 -8.15 -10.65 15.58
N GLY A 90 -9.00 -10.03 14.76
CA GLY A 90 -9.47 -8.67 15.01
C GLY A 90 -8.62 -7.56 14.39
N ASP A 91 -7.43 -7.88 13.87
CA ASP A 91 -6.56 -6.85 13.28
C ASP A 91 -7.15 -6.27 12.00
N ARG A 92 -7.85 -7.08 11.21
CA ARG A 92 -8.49 -6.59 10.01
C ARG A 92 -9.44 -5.43 10.32
N GLU A 93 -10.31 -5.61 11.31
CA GLU A 93 -11.27 -4.58 11.71
C GLU A 93 -10.55 -3.34 12.24
N ARG A 94 -9.47 -3.53 12.98
CA ARG A 94 -8.68 -2.43 13.51
C ARG A 94 -8.05 -1.59 12.39
N PHE A 95 -7.47 -2.25 11.39
CA PHE A 95 -6.85 -1.54 10.27
C PHE A 95 -7.89 -0.83 9.42
N LEU A 96 -9.02 -1.47 9.15
CA LEU A 96 -10.10 -0.83 8.40
C LEU A 96 -10.66 0.37 9.16
N ALA A 97 -10.82 0.26 10.48
CA ALA A 97 -11.30 1.35 11.31
C ALA A 97 -10.30 2.52 11.33
N ALA A 98 -9.00 2.24 11.18
CA ALA A 98 -7.98 3.28 11.14
C ALA A 98 -7.94 4.04 9.81
N GLY A 99 -8.59 3.51 8.77
CA GLY A 99 -8.67 4.17 7.47
C GLY A 99 -7.99 3.45 6.32
N PHE A 100 -7.42 2.26 6.54
CA PHE A 100 -6.94 1.42 5.44
C PHE A 100 -8.13 0.86 4.67
N ASP A 101 -7.96 0.71 3.37
CA ASP A 101 -9.03 0.17 2.52
C ASP A 101 -9.08 -1.36 2.54
N ASP A 102 -7.96 -2.00 2.83
CA ASP A 102 -7.88 -3.45 2.94
C ASP A 102 -6.60 -3.81 3.67
N TYR A 103 -6.36 -5.11 3.87
CA TYR A 103 -5.17 -5.54 4.55
C TYR A 103 -4.69 -6.88 4.01
N ILE A 104 -3.36 -7.07 4.00
CA ILE A 104 -2.71 -8.27 3.49
C ILE A 104 -1.73 -8.75 4.56
N ALA A 105 -1.88 -10.02 4.96
CA ALA A 105 -1.02 -10.61 5.99
C ALA A 105 0.28 -11.13 5.37
N LYS A 106 1.37 -10.98 6.10
CA LYS A 106 2.64 -11.65 5.77
C LYS A 106 2.69 -13.01 6.46
N PRO A 107 3.24 -14.05 5.83
CA PRO A 107 3.84 -14.05 4.49
C PRO A 107 2.78 -13.88 3.41
N VAL A 108 3.13 -13.09 2.38
CA VAL A 108 2.15 -12.65 1.39
C VAL A 108 1.85 -13.78 0.40
N ASP A 109 0.56 -14.05 0.21
CA ASP A 109 0.07 -14.91 -0.87
C ASP A 109 0.02 -14.05 -2.14
N ILE A 110 0.80 -14.43 -3.15
CA ILE A 110 0.95 -13.63 -4.36
C ILE A 110 -0.38 -13.47 -5.10
N LEU A 111 -1.18 -14.53 -5.18
CA LEU A 111 -2.48 -14.46 -5.86
C LEU A 111 -3.43 -13.53 -5.13
N GLN A 112 -3.44 -13.60 -3.80
CA GLN A 112 -4.25 -12.70 -2.99
C GLN A 112 -3.82 -11.25 -3.16
N LEU A 113 -2.51 -11.00 -3.18
CA LEU A 113 -1.96 -9.66 -3.39
C LEU A 113 -2.45 -9.09 -4.72
N LEU A 114 -2.30 -9.85 -5.79
CA LEU A 114 -2.69 -9.39 -7.13
C LEU A 114 -4.19 -9.16 -7.24
N ASP A 115 -5.00 -10.05 -6.66
CA ASP A 115 -6.45 -9.89 -6.65
C ASP A 115 -6.86 -8.63 -5.89
N THR A 116 -6.27 -8.40 -4.73
CA THR A 116 -6.61 -7.24 -3.90
C THR A 116 -6.22 -5.94 -4.58
N VAL A 117 -5.02 -5.88 -5.16
CA VAL A 117 -4.57 -4.69 -5.89
C VAL A 117 -5.49 -4.43 -7.09
N ARG A 118 -5.81 -5.47 -7.86
CA ARG A 118 -6.67 -5.34 -9.03
C ARG A 118 -8.06 -4.83 -8.65
N GLN A 119 -8.61 -5.36 -7.57
CA GLN A 119 -9.93 -4.96 -7.08
C GLN A 119 -9.96 -3.46 -6.75
N HIS A 120 -8.97 -2.98 -6.03
CA HIS A 120 -8.93 -1.58 -5.62
C HIS A 120 -8.60 -0.63 -6.78
N CYS A 121 -7.81 -1.07 -7.75
CA CYS A 121 -7.61 -0.30 -8.98
C CYS A 121 -8.93 -0.18 -9.76
N ALA A 122 -9.70 -1.25 -9.87
CA ALA A 122 -10.98 -1.24 -10.58
C ALA A 122 -12.00 -0.34 -9.89
N GLU A 123 -12.08 -0.39 -8.56
CA GLU A 123 -12.98 0.47 -7.79
C GLU A 123 -12.64 1.94 -7.97
N ARG A 124 -11.35 2.25 -7.99
CA ARG A 124 -10.89 3.63 -8.16
C ARG A 124 -11.18 4.14 -9.56
N ALA A 125 -11.12 3.28 -10.57
CA ALA A 125 -11.38 3.66 -11.97
C ALA A 125 -12.87 3.83 -12.26
N ALA A 126 -13.73 3.28 -11.44
CA ALA A 126 -15.17 3.31 -11.66
C ALA A 126 -15.79 4.72 -11.31
#